data_e5e7cfc8b5c99459f953e3720b119937
#
_entry.id   e5e7cfc8b5c99459f953e3720b119937
#
_cell.length_a   1.000
_cell.length_b   1.000
_cell.length_c   1.000
_cell.angle_alpha   90.00
_cell.angle_beta   90.00
_cell.angle_gamma   90.00
#
_symmetry.space_group_name_H-M   'P 1'
#
loop_
_entity.id
_entity.type
_entity.pdbx_description
1 polymer ?
#
loop_
_entity_poly.entity_id
_entity_poly.type
_entity_poly.pdbx_seq_one_letter_code
_entity_poly.pdbx_strand_id
1 'polypeptide(L)'
;MEEDLYFTVNLAAEAELKIKGSRFIGRVCSLSDREAAESELARLRKREYDATHHCYAWRLGIGSREHSRFSDDGEPAGTAGRPILQALLAAEVTDALLVVTRYFGGIKLGTGGLARAYGRMAAEVVARAGRREVQLLDSLLLAAPYELYGLVQHQVEKVGGRISETDYDQQVSMRILVRKSLVESFKRQVVDASDGRIKVEDKR
;
A
#
# COMPACT_ATOMS: atom_id res chain seq x y z
N MET A 1 -19.25 4.03 2.76
CA MET A 1 -18.31 4.26 3.88
C MET A 1 -16.93 4.37 3.27
N GLU A 2 -16.21 5.46 3.49
CA GLU A 2 -14.80 5.51 3.13
C GLU A 2 -14.09 4.53 4.07
N GLU A 3 -13.37 3.57 3.50
CA GLU A 3 -12.59 2.64 4.28
C GLU A 3 -11.37 3.38 4.84
N ASP A 4 -11.26 3.46 6.16
CA ASP A 4 -10.10 4.06 6.85
C ASP A 4 -8.87 3.15 6.86
N LEU A 5 -9.05 1.91 6.39
CA LEU A 5 -8.07 0.84 6.51
C LEU A 5 -7.84 0.18 5.16
N TYR A 6 -6.59 -0.13 4.88
CA TYR A 6 -6.23 -1.00 3.76
C TYR A 6 -5.05 -1.89 4.13
N PHE A 7 -4.76 -2.88 3.30
CA PHE A 7 -3.64 -3.77 3.51
C PHE A 7 -2.56 -3.55 2.45
N THR A 8 -1.31 -3.53 2.89
CA THR A 8 -0.13 -3.63 2.02
C THR A 8 0.74 -4.79 2.48
N VAL A 9 1.79 -5.11 1.72
CA VAL A 9 2.74 -6.15 2.13
C VAL A 9 3.49 -5.73 3.39
N ASN A 10 3.66 -6.68 4.32
CA ASN A 10 4.34 -6.41 5.58
C ASN A 10 5.85 -6.28 5.38
N LEU A 11 6.45 -7.18 4.61
CA LEU A 11 7.87 -7.23 4.31
C LEU A 11 8.11 -7.44 2.82
N ALA A 12 9.25 -6.99 2.31
CA ALA A 12 9.71 -7.43 1.01
C ALA A 12 10.08 -8.92 1.09
N ALA A 13 9.62 -9.71 0.12
CA ALA A 13 9.84 -11.14 0.10
C ALA A 13 10.27 -11.63 -1.28
N GLU A 14 11.02 -12.73 -1.29
CA GLU A 14 11.44 -13.45 -2.46
C GLU A 14 11.16 -14.94 -2.31
N ALA A 15 10.77 -15.61 -3.41
CA ALA A 15 10.57 -17.04 -3.46
C ALA A 15 10.98 -17.57 -4.85
N GLU A 16 11.36 -18.84 -4.90
CA GLU A 16 11.76 -19.51 -6.15
C GLU A 16 10.94 -20.78 -6.36
N LEU A 17 10.57 -21.06 -7.61
CA LEU A 17 9.86 -22.25 -8.01
C LEU A 17 10.46 -22.79 -9.33
N LYS A 18 10.68 -24.10 -9.39
CA LYS A 18 11.13 -24.78 -10.62
C LYS A 18 10.01 -25.65 -11.19
N ILE A 19 9.69 -25.44 -12.48
CA ILE A 19 8.64 -26.19 -13.19
C ILE A 19 9.16 -26.57 -14.58
N LYS A 20 9.25 -27.87 -14.87
CA LYS A 20 9.69 -28.40 -16.17
C LYS A 20 10.96 -27.72 -16.70
N GLY A 21 11.97 -27.60 -15.85
CA GLY A 21 13.25 -26.95 -16.17
C GLY A 21 13.25 -25.42 -16.12
N SER A 22 12.11 -24.74 -16.23
CA SER A 22 12.02 -23.29 -16.05
C SER A 22 12.13 -22.90 -14.58
N ARG A 23 12.84 -21.81 -14.31
CA ARG A 23 12.98 -21.21 -12.97
C ARG A 23 12.16 -19.92 -12.92
N PHE A 24 11.31 -19.83 -11.92
CA PHE A 24 10.49 -18.65 -11.62
C PHE A 24 10.94 -18.07 -10.29
N ILE A 25 11.24 -16.78 -10.26
CA ILE A 25 11.61 -16.05 -9.04
C ILE A 25 10.57 -14.95 -8.81
N GLY A 26 9.76 -15.11 -7.78
CA GLY A 26 8.78 -14.11 -7.36
C GLY A 26 9.38 -13.14 -6.37
N ARG A 27 9.10 -11.84 -6.52
CA ARG A 27 9.48 -10.77 -5.60
C ARG A 27 8.33 -9.83 -5.40
N VAL A 28 8.07 -9.49 -4.14
CA VAL A 28 7.06 -8.52 -3.77
C VAL A 28 7.64 -7.48 -2.82
N CYS A 29 7.27 -6.22 -3.01
CA CYS A 29 7.61 -5.13 -2.12
C CYS A 29 6.49 -4.09 -2.07
N SER A 30 6.46 -3.28 -0.99
CA SER A 30 5.58 -2.13 -0.89
C SER A 30 6.05 -1.02 -1.84
N LEU A 31 5.09 -0.20 -2.29
CA LEU A 31 5.33 0.95 -3.16
C LEU A 31 4.75 2.21 -2.52
N SER A 32 5.37 3.37 -2.81
CA SER A 32 4.81 4.69 -2.53
C SER A 32 4.00 5.25 -3.71
N ASP A 33 4.46 4.97 -4.94
CA ASP A 33 3.97 5.57 -6.17
C ASP A 33 4.38 4.75 -7.40
N ARG A 34 4.02 5.24 -8.58
CA ARG A 34 4.33 4.62 -9.86
C ARG A 34 5.81 4.71 -10.20
N GLU A 35 6.46 5.80 -9.88
CA GLU A 35 7.89 6.05 -10.14
C GLU A 35 8.75 5.04 -9.37
N ALA A 36 8.38 4.72 -8.14
CA ALA A 36 9.01 3.67 -7.36
C ALA A 36 8.89 2.29 -8.03
N ALA A 37 7.71 1.98 -8.61
CA ALA A 37 7.51 0.74 -9.34
C ALA A 37 8.41 0.66 -10.58
N GLU A 38 8.50 1.72 -11.37
CA GLU A 38 9.33 1.78 -12.57
C GLU A 38 10.83 1.68 -12.22
N SER A 39 11.26 2.34 -11.15
CA SER A 39 12.64 2.26 -10.64
C SER A 39 13.01 0.85 -10.19
N GLU A 40 12.14 0.19 -9.43
CA GLU A 40 12.39 -1.17 -8.96
C GLU A 40 12.40 -2.19 -10.11
N LEU A 41 11.53 -2.04 -11.10
CA LEU A 41 11.54 -2.86 -12.32
C LEU A 41 12.84 -2.67 -13.12
N ALA A 42 13.32 -1.44 -13.27
CA ALA A 42 14.59 -1.17 -13.94
C ALA A 42 15.76 -1.81 -13.18
N ARG A 43 15.77 -1.72 -11.85
CA ARG A 43 16.77 -2.36 -10.99
C ARG A 43 16.80 -3.88 -11.15
N LEU A 44 15.62 -4.52 -11.16
CA LEU A 44 15.49 -5.96 -11.33
C LEU A 44 15.94 -6.43 -12.71
N ARG A 45 15.55 -5.73 -13.78
CA ARG A 45 16.00 -6.02 -15.16
C ARG A 45 17.52 -5.92 -15.30
N LYS A 46 18.14 -4.94 -14.66
CA LYS A 46 19.60 -4.81 -14.67
C LYS A 46 20.28 -5.93 -13.89
N ARG A 47 19.73 -6.32 -12.74
CA ARG A 47 20.29 -7.40 -11.89
C ARG A 47 20.19 -8.77 -12.55
N GLU A 48 19.09 -9.02 -13.24
CA GLU A 48 18.78 -10.32 -13.86
C GLU A 48 18.62 -10.17 -15.39
N TYR A 49 19.61 -9.54 -16.00
CA TYR A 49 19.62 -9.18 -17.41
C TYR A 49 19.56 -10.39 -18.36
N ASP A 50 19.93 -11.58 -17.90
CA ASP A 50 19.91 -12.86 -18.62
C ASP A 50 18.58 -13.62 -18.50
N ALA A 51 17.62 -13.09 -17.73
CA ALA A 51 16.31 -13.66 -17.63
C ALA A 51 15.50 -13.54 -18.93
N THR A 52 14.64 -14.50 -19.19
CA THR A 52 13.81 -14.51 -20.41
C THR A 52 12.68 -13.47 -20.32
N HIS A 53 12.05 -13.33 -19.14
CA HIS A 53 10.90 -12.44 -18.91
C HIS A 53 10.90 -11.89 -17.48
N HIS A 54 10.44 -10.64 -17.32
CA HIS A 54 10.16 -9.97 -16.05
C HIS A 54 8.68 -9.55 -16.02
N CYS A 55 7.79 -10.53 -15.83
CA CYS A 55 6.36 -10.27 -15.77
C CYS A 55 6.00 -9.65 -14.43
N TYR A 56 5.09 -8.68 -14.44
CA TYR A 56 4.77 -7.96 -13.20
C TYR A 56 3.32 -7.52 -13.12
N ALA A 57 2.89 -7.20 -11.91
CA ALA A 57 1.73 -6.37 -11.64
C ALA A 57 2.00 -5.46 -10.43
N TRP A 58 1.36 -4.30 -10.42
CA TRP A 58 1.29 -3.45 -9.24
C TRP A 58 -0.12 -2.93 -9.03
N ARG A 59 -0.44 -2.65 -7.78
CA ARG A 59 -1.64 -1.91 -7.35
C ARG A 59 -1.21 -0.76 -6.46
N LEU A 60 -1.85 0.39 -6.64
CA LEU A 60 -1.60 1.61 -5.88
C LEU A 60 -2.93 2.27 -5.52
N GLY A 61 -3.00 2.81 -4.31
CA GLY A 61 -4.15 3.52 -3.80
C GLY A 61 -5.33 2.62 -3.45
N ILE A 62 -6.44 3.24 -3.08
CA ILE A 62 -7.68 2.58 -2.65
C ILE A 62 -8.91 3.33 -3.15
N GLY A 63 -10.04 2.63 -3.23
CA GLY A 63 -11.33 3.21 -3.63
C GLY A 63 -11.26 3.89 -4.99
N SER A 64 -11.75 5.12 -5.11
CA SER A 64 -11.75 5.88 -6.37
C SER A 64 -10.37 6.28 -6.89
N ARG A 65 -9.32 6.14 -6.07
CA ARG A 65 -7.93 6.42 -6.43
C ARG A 65 -7.12 5.15 -6.67
N GLU A 66 -7.77 3.99 -6.73
CA GLU A 66 -7.10 2.74 -7.03
C GLU A 66 -6.65 2.69 -8.49
N HIS A 67 -5.39 2.36 -8.70
CA HIS A 67 -4.77 2.15 -10.00
C HIS A 67 -4.03 0.82 -10.00
N SER A 68 -4.10 0.10 -11.11
CA SER A 68 -3.31 -1.12 -11.28
C SER A 68 -2.75 -1.20 -12.68
N ARG A 69 -1.63 -1.88 -12.81
CA ARG A 69 -1.00 -2.19 -14.09
C ARG A 69 -0.36 -3.57 -14.03
N PHE A 70 -0.35 -4.25 -15.15
CA PHE A 70 0.36 -5.52 -15.31
C PHE A 70 1.03 -5.60 -16.68
N SER A 71 1.99 -6.53 -16.81
CA SER A 71 2.69 -6.82 -18.06
C SER A 71 3.06 -8.29 -18.13
N ASP A 72 2.83 -8.87 -19.29
CA ASP A 72 3.28 -10.22 -19.63
C ASP A 72 4.74 -10.27 -20.10
N ASP A 73 5.37 -9.11 -20.37
CA ASP A 73 6.79 -8.95 -20.73
C ASP A 73 7.27 -9.97 -21.79
N GLY A 74 6.48 -10.16 -22.85
CA GLY A 74 6.79 -11.07 -23.96
C GLY A 74 6.28 -12.51 -23.80
N GLU A 75 5.70 -12.88 -22.65
CA GLU A 75 4.91 -14.12 -22.57
C GLU A 75 3.59 -13.97 -23.35
N PRO A 76 2.91 -15.07 -23.74
CA PRO A 76 1.61 -15.00 -24.40
C PRO A 76 0.60 -14.17 -23.59
N ALA A 77 -0.19 -13.35 -24.27
CA ALA A 77 -1.11 -12.40 -23.65
C ALA A 77 -1.98 -13.02 -22.54
N GLY A 78 -1.99 -12.40 -21.36
CA GLY A 78 -2.79 -12.81 -20.21
C GLY A 78 -2.30 -14.04 -19.45
N THR A 79 -1.11 -14.59 -19.80
CA THR A 79 -0.61 -15.82 -19.16
C THR A 79 0.29 -15.54 -17.95
N ALA A 80 0.74 -14.32 -17.75
CA ALA A 80 1.66 -13.95 -16.68
C ALA A 80 1.18 -12.75 -15.86
N GLY A 81 1.11 -11.58 -16.46
CA GLY A 81 0.79 -10.34 -15.74
C GLY A 81 -0.58 -10.36 -15.09
N ARG A 82 -1.59 -10.92 -15.77
CA ARG A 82 -2.94 -11.04 -15.21
C ARG A 82 -3.02 -12.00 -14.02
N PRO A 83 -2.46 -13.24 -14.06
CA PRO A 83 -2.32 -14.10 -12.89
C PRO A 83 -1.57 -13.45 -11.71
N ILE A 84 -0.53 -12.65 -11.99
CA ILE A 84 0.22 -11.91 -10.97
C ILE A 84 -0.69 -10.86 -10.31
N LEU A 85 -1.44 -10.08 -11.09
CA LEU A 85 -2.39 -9.11 -10.55
C LEU A 85 -3.47 -9.78 -9.70
N GLN A 86 -4.00 -10.91 -10.14
CA GLN A 86 -5.01 -11.66 -9.38
C GLN A 86 -4.50 -12.11 -8.01
N ALA A 87 -3.21 -12.41 -7.86
CA ALA A 87 -2.63 -12.75 -6.55
C ALA A 87 -2.64 -11.57 -5.58
N LEU A 88 -2.35 -10.33 -6.04
CA LEU A 88 -2.47 -9.12 -5.21
C LEU A 88 -3.93 -8.84 -4.84
N LEU A 89 -4.86 -9.01 -5.79
CA LEU A 89 -6.31 -8.83 -5.55
C LEU A 89 -6.84 -9.84 -4.54
N ALA A 90 -6.51 -11.11 -4.70
CA ALA A 90 -6.96 -12.20 -3.80
C ALA A 90 -6.41 -12.04 -2.37
N ALA A 91 -5.23 -11.44 -2.22
CA ALA A 91 -4.65 -11.13 -0.92
C ALA A 91 -5.16 -9.78 -0.36
N GLU A 92 -6.00 -9.05 -1.10
CA GLU A 92 -6.50 -7.70 -0.76
C GLU A 92 -5.37 -6.68 -0.50
N VAL A 93 -4.22 -6.86 -1.18
CA VAL A 93 -3.03 -6.01 -1.00
C VAL A 93 -3.01 -4.91 -2.06
N THR A 94 -2.78 -3.68 -1.63
CA THR A 94 -2.46 -2.52 -2.49
C THR A 94 -1.16 -1.86 -2.06
N ASP A 95 -0.73 -0.80 -2.76
CA ASP A 95 0.58 -0.15 -2.58
C ASP A 95 1.73 -1.17 -2.63
N ALA A 96 1.67 -2.05 -3.66
CA ALA A 96 2.60 -3.15 -3.82
C ALA A 96 2.94 -3.42 -5.28
N LEU A 97 4.21 -3.80 -5.52
CA LEU A 97 4.72 -4.35 -6.77
C LEU A 97 5.03 -5.83 -6.57
N LEU A 98 4.56 -6.65 -7.49
CA LEU A 98 4.87 -8.08 -7.58
C LEU A 98 5.50 -8.38 -8.94
N VAL A 99 6.71 -8.87 -8.94
CA VAL A 99 7.46 -9.26 -10.15
C VAL A 99 7.73 -10.75 -10.12
N VAL A 100 7.50 -11.43 -11.23
CA VAL A 100 7.91 -12.82 -11.43
C VAL A 100 8.87 -12.87 -12.61
N THR A 101 10.14 -13.07 -12.30
CA THR A 101 11.21 -13.26 -13.28
C THR A 101 11.27 -14.72 -13.69
N ARG A 102 11.31 -15.00 -14.99
CA ARG A 102 11.41 -16.36 -15.52
C ARG A 102 12.68 -16.57 -16.33
N TYR A 103 13.34 -17.69 -16.09
CA TYR A 103 14.38 -18.26 -16.91
C TYR A 103 13.79 -19.50 -17.60
N PHE A 104 13.76 -19.50 -18.94
CA PHE A 104 13.21 -20.60 -19.72
C PHE A 104 14.11 -21.83 -19.62
N GLY A 105 13.53 -22.98 -19.35
CA GLY A 105 14.25 -24.25 -19.16
C GLY A 105 14.16 -25.23 -20.32
N GLY A 106 13.89 -24.75 -21.54
CA GLY A 106 13.85 -25.59 -22.75
C GLY A 106 12.51 -26.28 -23.01
N ILE A 107 11.62 -26.44 -22.00
CA ILE A 107 10.34 -27.11 -22.14
C ILE A 107 9.20 -26.11 -22.10
N LYS A 108 8.38 -26.06 -23.17
CA LYS A 108 7.18 -25.19 -23.22
C LYS A 108 6.11 -25.66 -22.25
N LEU A 109 5.56 -24.75 -21.47
CA LEU A 109 4.50 -25.03 -20.47
C LEU A 109 3.08 -24.98 -21.08
N GLY A 110 2.91 -24.30 -22.21
CA GLY A 110 1.62 -23.93 -22.78
C GLY A 110 0.93 -22.83 -21.97
N THR A 111 -0.08 -22.18 -22.55
CA THR A 111 -0.77 -21.01 -21.95
C THR A 111 -1.34 -21.31 -20.57
N GLY A 112 -2.07 -22.42 -20.42
CA GLY A 112 -2.62 -22.84 -19.13
C GLY A 112 -1.54 -23.23 -18.09
N GLY A 113 -0.41 -23.79 -18.55
CA GLY A 113 0.73 -24.11 -17.69
C GLY A 113 1.45 -22.85 -17.19
N LEU A 114 1.63 -21.86 -18.07
CA LEU A 114 2.18 -20.56 -17.73
C LEU A 114 1.30 -19.83 -16.69
N ALA A 115 0.01 -19.70 -16.95
CA ALA A 115 -0.90 -19.02 -16.04
C ALA A 115 -0.89 -19.65 -14.63
N ARG A 116 -0.88 -20.97 -14.53
CA ARG A 116 -0.74 -21.67 -13.24
C ARG A 116 0.61 -21.44 -12.58
N ALA A 117 1.71 -21.43 -13.33
CA ALA A 117 3.06 -21.23 -12.80
C ALA A 117 3.23 -19.81 -12.23
N TYR A 118 2.85 -18.78 -13.00
CA TYR A 118 2.89 -17.38 -12.59
C TYR A 118 1.97 -17.12 -11.40
N GLY A 119 0.72 -17.58 -11.44
CA GLY A 119 -0.23 -17.43 -10.34
C GLY A 119 0.23 -18.11 -9.05
N ARG A 120 0.76 -19.34 -9.15
CA ARG A 120 1.31 -20.06 -7.99
C ARG A 120 2.50 -19.32 -7.38
N MET A 121 3.46 -18.89 -8.21
CA MET A 121 4.63 -18.15 -7.72
C MET A 121 4.22 -16.84 -7.05
N ALA A 122 3.31 -16.10 -7.69
CA ALA A 122 2.78 -14.86 -7.16
C ALA A 122 2.09 -15.06 -5.79
N ALA A 123 1.20 -16.02 -5.68
CA ALA A 123 0.51 -16.33 -4.42
C ALA A 123 1.50 -16.75 -3.30
N GLU A 124 2.50 -17.56 -3.64
CA GLU A 124 3.51 -18.00 -2.68
C GLU A 124 4.32 -16.83 -2.11
N VAL A 125 4.80 -15.92 -2.96
CA VAL A 125 5.63 -14.82 -2.47
C VAL A 125 4.82 -13.77 -1.70
N VAL A 126 3.57 -13.51 -2.07
CA VAL A 126 2.66 -12.65 -1.32
C VAL A 126 2.36 -13.24 0.06
N ALA A 127 2.12 -14.55 0.14
CA ALA A 127 1.91 -15.23 1.42
C ALA A 127 3.15 -15.14 2.33
N ARG A 128 4.37 -15.27 1.77
CA ARG A 128 5.62 -15.10 2.53
C ARG A 128 5.83 -13.66 3.04
N ALA A 129 5.45 -12.67 2.23
CA ALA A 129 5.55 -11.26 2.63
C ALA A 129 4.63 -10.94 3.81
N GLY A 130 3.53 -11.65 3.94
CA GLY A 130 2.45 -11.31 4.86
C GLY A 130 1.80 -9.97 4.50
N ARG A 131 0.75 -9.61 5.21
CA ARG A 131 0.10 -8.30 5.05
C ARG A 131 0.09 -7.53 6.35
N ARG A 132 0.19 -6.20 6.26
CA ARG A 132 0.00 -5.28 7.37
C ARG A 132 -1.12 -4.32 7.07
N GLU A 133 -1.86 -3.98 8.10
CA GLU A 133 -2.89 -2.96 8.06
C GLU A 133 -2.26 -1.56 8.01
N VAL A 134 -2.82 -0.68 7.20
CA VAL A 134 -2.46 0.73 7.11
C VAL A 134 -3.71 1.56 7.37
N GLN A 135 -3.61 2.49 8.31
CA GLN A 135 -4.69 3.43 8.62
C GLN A 135 -4.56 4.69 7.77
N LEU A 136 -5.66 5.11 7.17
CA LEU A 136 -5.75 6.41 6.52
C LEU A 136 -6.00 7.48 7.58
N LEU A 137 -4.96 8.27 7.82
CA LEU A 137 -5.00 9.38 8.76
C LEU A 137 -4.97 10.70 8.00
N ASP A 138 -5.87 11.60 8.35
CA ASP A 138 -5.81 13.00 7.94
C ASP A 138 -5.15 13.84 9.03
N SER A 139 -4.45 14.88 8.60
CA SER A 139 -3.76 15.82 9.47
C SER A 139 -4.57 17.09 9.62
N LEU A 140 -4.92 17.41 10.86
CA LEU A 140 -5.62 18.63 11.24
C LEU A 140 -4.68 19.54 12.02
N LEU A 141 -4.83 20.86 11.85
CA LEU A 141 -4.19 21.87 12.69
C LEU A 141 -5.24 22.44 13.64
N LEU A 142 -4.96 22.39 14.93
CA LEU A 142 -5.78 23.00 15.99
C LEU A 142 -4.99 24.09 16.67
N ALA A 143 -5.68 25.20 16.97
CA ALA A 143 -5.18 26.23 17.84
C ALA A 143 -6.15 26.38 19.04
N ALA A 144 -5.61 26.29 20.25
CA ALA A 144 -6.39 26.31 21.46
C ALA A 144 -5.73 27.15 22.57
N PRO A 145 -6.51 27.84 23.41
CA PRO A 145 -6.00 28.39 24.66
C PRO A 145 -5.37 27.31 25.54
N TYR A 146 -4.39 27.66 26.36
CA TYR A 146 -3.64 26.73 27.22
C TYR A 146 -4.55 25.89 28.12
N GLU A 147 -5.59 26.51 28.71
CA GLU A 147 -6.55 25.83 29.59
C GLU A 147 -7.38 24.74 28.89
N LEU A 148 -7.46 24.78 27.53
CA LEU A 148 -8.20 23.80 26.75
C LEU A 148 -7.31 22.66 26.19
N TYR A 149 -6.01 22.68 26.47
CA TYR A 149 -5.10 21.63 25.99
C TYR A 149 -5.51 20.23 26.44
N GLY A 150 -5.87 20.06 27.73
CA GLY A 150 -6.33 18.78 28.27
C GLY A 150 -7.65 18.29 27.64
N LEU A 151 -8.56 19.22 27.29
CA LEU A 151 -9.79 18.88 26.56
C LEU A 151 -9.45 18.33 25.17
N VAL A 152 -8.51 18.98 24.44
CA VAL A 152 -8.10 18.47 23.12
C VAL A 152 -7.47 17.10 23.23
N GLN A 153 -6.56 16.87 24.19
CA GLN A 153 -5.96 15.55 24.40
C GLN A 153 -7.02 14.47 24.62
N HIS A 154 -8.00 14.74 25.49
CA HIS A 154 -9.08 13.81 25.76
C HIS A 154 -9.92 13.50 24.51
N GLN A 155 -10.27 14.50 23.70
CA GLN A 155 -11.04 14.29 22.48
C GLN A 155 -10.22 13.49 21.42
N VAL A 156 -8.92 13.74 21.33
CA VAL A 156 -8.01 12.99 20.43
C VAL A 156 -7.94 11.52 20.84
N GLU A 157 -7.75 11.23 22.12
CA GLU A 157 -7.71 9.87 22.66
C GLU A 157 -9.03 9.12 22.40
N LYS A 158 -10.15 9.80 22.63
CA LYS A 158 -11.50 9.23 22.44
C LYS A 158 -11.75 8.72 21.01
N VAL A 159 -11.18 9.37 20.00
CA VAL A 159 -11.31 8.95 18.60
C VAL A 159 -10.16 8.04 18.14
N GLY A 160 -9.25 7.66 19.03
CA GLY A 160 -8.05 6.88 18.70
C GLY A 160 -7.06 7.64 17.80
N GLY A 161 -7.09 8.96 17.86
CA GLY A 161 -6.15 9.83 17.17
C GLY A 161 -4.84 10.00 17.95
N ARG A 162 -3.94 10.83 17.40
CA ARG A 162 -2.70 11.19 18.08
C ARG A 162 -2.27 12.62 17.77
N ILE A 163 -1.65 13.29 18.73
CA ILE A 163 -0.97 14.56 18.54
C ILE A 163 0.43 14.25 18.02
N SER A 164 0.78 14.71 16.84
CA SER A 164 2.09 14.48 16.20
C SER A 164 3.09 15.61 16.47
N GLU A 165 2.59 16.83 16.64
CA GLU A 165 3.39 18.01 16.88
C GLU A 165 2.62 18.93 17.82
N THR A 166 3.33 19.65 18.70
CA THR A 166 2.76 20.70 19.56
C THR A 166 3.74 21.87 19.59
N ASP A 167 3.22 23.05 19.37
CA ASP A 167 3.96 24.31 19.49
C ASP A 167 3.28 25.22 20.52
N TYR A 168 4.08 25.93 21.31
CA TYR A 168 3.66 26.74 22.43
C TYR A 168 4.10 28.18 22.21
N ASP A 169 3.14 29.05 21.86
CA ASP A 169 3.36 30.51 21.72
C ASP A 169 2.24 31.25 22.47
N GLN A 170 1.55 32.19 21.89
CA GLN A 170 0.38 32.86 22.50
C GLN A 170 -0.78 31.90 22.78
N GLN A 171 -0.84 30.84 22.07
CA GLN A 171 -1.77 29.71 22.22
C GLN A 171 -1.05 28.39 21.91
N VAL A 172 -1.66 27.27 22.26
CA VAL A 172 -1.14 25.96 21.90
C VAL A 172 -1.61 25.60 20.51
N SER A 173 -0.66 25.42 19.59
CA SER A 173 -0.92 24.91 18.24
C SER A 173 -0.54 23.43 18.15
N MET A 174 -1.45 22.60 17.67
CA MET A 174 -1.28 21.16 17.65
C MET A 174 -1.56 20.61 16.25
N ARG A 175 -0.70 19.68 15.81
CA ARG A 175 -0.99 18.83 14.66
C ARG A 175 -1.55 17.52 15.14
N ILE A 176 -2.76 17.19 14.69
CA ILE A 176 -3.50 16.01 15.11
C ILE A 176 -3.71 15.09 13.93
N LEU A 177 -3.45 13.81 14.12
CA LEU A 177 -3.71 12.76 13.16
C LEU A 177 -4.95 11.98 13.61
N VAL A 178 -5.98 11.99 12.77
CA VAL A 178 -7.27 11.34 13.02
C VAL A 178 -7.63 10.48 11.81
N ARG A 179 -8.29 9.35 12.03
CA ARG A 179 -8.80 8.52 10.92
C ARG A 179 -9.71 9.36 10.02
N LYS A 180 -9.54 9.20 8.71
CA LYS A 180 -10.20 10.02 7.70
C LYS A 180 -11.73 10.06 7.87
N SER A 181 -12.36 8.92 8.15
CA SER A 181 -13.82 8.84 8.38
C SER A 181 -14.28 9.59 9.63
N LEU A 182 -13.40 9.84 10.59
CA LEU A 182 -13.73 10.49 11.86
C LEU A 182 -13.46 12.00 11.87
N VAL A 183 -12.84 12.55 10.83
CA VAL A 183 -12.43 13.97 10.77
C VAL A 183 -13.60 14.90 11.05
N GLU A 184 -14.70 14.77 10.32
CA GLU A 184 -15.85 15.67 10.44
C GLU A 184 -16.58 15.54 11.80
N SER A 185 -16.63 14.32 12.36
CA SER A 185 -17.20 14.13 13.68
C SER A 185 -16.29 14.67 14.78
N PHE A 186 -14.97 14.48 14.64
CA PHE A 186 -13.97 15.01 15.55
C PHE A 186 -13.99 16.55 15.60
N LYS A 187 -14.00 17.22 14.43
CA LYS A 187 -14.10 18.67 14.34
C LYS A 187 -15.30 19.20 15.11
N ARG A 188 -16.49 18.63 14.88
CA ARG A 188 -17.72 19.02 15.58
C ARG A 188 -17.59 18.81 17.08
N GLN A 189 -17.11 17.64 17.53
CA GLN A 189 -16.96 17.34 18.96
C GLN A 189 -16.01 18.33 19.68
N VAL A 190 -14.90 18.69 19.05
CA VAL A 190 -13.93 19.63 19.63
C VAL A 190 -14.50 21.04 19.71
N VAL A 191 -15.19 21.50 18.66
CA VAL A 191 -15.84 22.82 18.66
C VAL A 191 -16.93 22.89 19.72
N ASP A 192 -17.80 21.90 19.77
CA ASP A 192 -18.91 21.83 20.74
C ASP A 192 -18.38 21.78 22.19
N ALA A 193 -17.39 20.93 22.45
CA ALA A 193 -16.81 20.79 23.80
C ALA A 193 -16.02 22.01 24.27
N SER A 194 -15.62 22.88 23.37
CA SER A 194 -14.89 24.11 23.67
C SER A 194 -15.74 25.38 23.63
N ASP A 195 -17.07 25.28 23.46
CA ASP A 195 -17.97 26.41 23.20
C ASP A 195 -17.48 27.30 22.04
N GLY A 196 -16.94 26.69 20.98
CA GLY A 196 -16.43 27.38 19.80
C GLY A 196 -15.08 28.09 19.97
N ARG A 197 -14.41 27.92 21.10
CA ARG A 197 -13.13 28.59 21.39
C ARG A 197 -11.91 27.96 20.68
N ILE A 198 -12.03 26.71 20.24
CA ILE A 198 -11.00 26.01 19.48
C ILE A 198 -11.28 26.15 17.99
N LYS A 199 -10.26 26.58 17.25
CA LYS A 199 -10.28 26.61 15.77
C LYS A 199 -9.61 25.35 15.22
N VAL A 200 -10.27 24.72 14.26
CA VAL A 200 -9.75 23.52 13.56
C VAL A 200 -9.61 23.85 12.10
N GLU A 201 -8.44 23.65 11.55
CA GLU A 201 -8.15 23.89 10.14
C GLU A 201 -7.71 22.58 9.45
N ASP A 202 -8.20 22.37 8.24
CA ASP A 202 -7.70 21.30 7.38
C ASP A 202 -6.35 21.71 6.83
N LYS A 203 -5.33 20.85 6.98
CA LYS A 203 -4.11 21.04 6.22
C LYS A 203 -4.36 20.54 4.80
N ARG A 204 -4.44 21.45 3.84
CA ARG A 204 -4.36 21.13 2.42
C ARG A 204 -2.99 20.66 2.01
#